data_2dc65145333f3bf9b99ca5bc8a577d09
#
_entry.id   2dc65145333f3bf9b99ca5bc8a577d09
#
_cell.length_a   1.000
_cell.length_b   1.000
_cell.length_c   1.000
_cell.angle_alpha   90.00
_cell.angle_beta   90.00
_cell.angle_gamma   90.00
#
_symmetry.space_group_name_H-M   'P 1'
#
loop_
_entity.id
_entity.type
_entity.pdbx_description
1 polymer ?
#
loop_
_entity_poly.entity_id
_entity_poly.type
_entity_poly.pdbx_seq_one_letter_code
_entity_poly.pdbx_strand_id
1 'polypeptide(L)'
;MDIFINSLNNKNVMIKGKVNLKKELSIWQTTFAGVGIILGAGIYVLIGSAAGTAGSAVWISFLLAALVAAFTGLSYAEFSSLYSKDEGEYVYTEKSFSKRIGFLVVWLIFFEGVVSAAAVALGFGGYFSNLFSNIFTIPVFIVALLLVLILSLINYYGIEQSSWLNMLCTSIETLGLLFIIFIGIPKIGSVDLLQMPNGFAGISTAAALIFFAFIGFEAIIKLSEETKSAKKVIPKALVLSIIITTIIYILVAVSAVSLLDYKTLGESKAPLADVA
;
A
#
# COMPACT_ATOMS: atom_id res chain seq x y z
N MET A 1 30.56 37.17 -22.94
CA MET A 1 30.34 36.95 -21.48
C MET A 1 28.97 37.44 -21.05
N ASP A 2 28.46 38.53 -21.61
CA ASP A 2 27.11 39.10 -21.26
C ASP A 2 25.91 38.28 -21.71
N ILE A 3 26.03 37.47 -22.76
CA ILE A 3 24.94 36.60 -23.26
C ILE A 3 24.71 35.42 -22.31
N PHE A 4 25.74 34.94 -21.64
CA PHE A 4 25.63 33.82 -20.68
C PHE A 4 25.02 34.26 -19.34
N ILE A 5 25.32 35.48 -18.89
CA ILE A 5 24.78 36.08 -17.66
C ILE A 5 23.29 36.41 -17.83
N ASN A 6 22.85 36.87 -19.02
CA ASN A 6 21.44 37.12 -19.33
C ASN A 6 20.62 35.82 -19.44
N SER A 7 21.21 34.71 -19.85
CA SER A 7 20.51 33.40 -19.87
C SER A 7 20.29 32.83 -18.47
N LEU A 8 21.20 33.10 -17.53
CA LEU A 8 21.06 32.70 -16.12
C LEU A 8 20.04 33.56 -15.36
N ASN A 9 19.96 34.85 -15.68
CA ASN A 9 18.94 35.73 -15.11
C ASN A 9 17.53 35.41 -15.63
N ASN A 10 17.37 34.94 -16.86
CA ASN A 10 16.09 34.53 -17.41
C ASN A 10 15.59 33.17 -16.84
N LYS A 11 16.48 32.30 -16.38
CA LYS A 11 16.10 31.06 -15.66
C LYS A 11 15.59 31.32 -14.25
N ASN A 12 16.01 32.42 -13.61
CA ASN A 12 15.52 32.80 -12.27
C ASN A 12 14.11 33.42 -12.26
N VAL A 13 13.56 33.78 -13.43
CA VAL A 13 12.19 34.32 -13.55
C VAL A 13 11.12 33.21 -13.64
N MET A 14 11.52 31.97 -13.97
CA MET A 14 10.58 30.85 -14.14
C MET A 14 10.31 30.01 -12.88
N ILE A 15 10.88 30.35 -11.73
CA ILE A 15 10.71 29.60 -10.46
C ILE A 15 9.73 30.28 -9.48
N LYS A 16 8.99 31.28 -9.90
CA LYS A 16 8.01 31.98 -9.07
C LYS A 16 6.54 31.80 -9.47
N GLY A 17 6.19 30.66 -10.02
CA GLY A 17 4.80 30.22 -10.10
C GLY A 17 4.55 29.19 -9.01
N LYS A 18 4.20 29.59 -7.77
CA LYS A 18 3.49 28.66 -6.86
C LYS A 18 2.19 28.30 -7.58
N VAL A 19 2.14 27.10 -8.15
CA VAL A 19 0.89 26.48 -8.56
C VAL A 19 0.13 26.24 -7.25
N ASN A 20 -0.76 27.16 -6.90
CA ASN A 20 -1.66 26.96 -5.79
C ASN A 20 -2.67 25.90 -6.24
N LEU A 21 -2.50 24.66 -5.81
CA LEU A 21 -3.47 23.61 -6.01
C LEU A 21 -4.80 24.02 -5.38
N LYS A 22 -5.90 23.76 -6.07
CA LYS A 22 -7.24 24.06 -5.54
C LYS A 22 -7.51 23.11 -4.36
N LYS A 23 -7.84 23.69 -3.21
CA LYS A 23 -8.24 22.92 -2.02
C LYS A 23 -9.69 22.50 -2.15
N GLU A 24 -9.93 21.30 -2.67
CA GLU A 24 -11.28 20.81 -2.96
C GLU A 24 -11.66 19.56 -2.16
N LEU A 25 -10.68 18.77 -1.71
CA LEU A 25 -10.94 17.50 -1.04
C LEU A 25 -11.60 17.68 0.33
N SER A 26 -12.74 17.00 0.50
CA SER A 26 -13.46 16.85 1.78
C SER A 26 -12.87 15.68 2.58
N ILE A 27 -13.29 15.52 3.85
CA ILE A 27 -12.86 14.40 4.69
C ILE A 27 -13.14 13.04 4.04
N TRP A 28 -14.30 12.83 3.44
CA TRP A 28 -14.67 11.57 2.82
C TRP A 28 -13.86 11.29 1.55
N GLN A 29 -13.65 12.30 0.70
CA GLN A 29 -12.82 12.16 -0.49
C GLN A 29 -11.38 11.83 -0.12
N THR A 30 -10.81 12.52 0.88
CA THR A 30 -9.47 12.22 1.39
C THR A 30 -9.39 10.83 2.02
N THR A 31 -10.42 10.40 2.77
CA THR A 31 -10.48 9.06 3.36
C THR A 31 -10.55 7.98 2.29
N PHE A 32 -11.42 8.11 1.29
CA PHE A 32 -11.53 7.11 0.21
C PHE A 32 -10.27 7.08 -0.66
N ALA A 33 -9.67 8.24 -0.93
CA ALA A 33 -8.35 8.27 -1.57
C ALA A 33 -7.30 7.54 -0.74
N GLY A 34 -7.29 7.76 0.59
CA GLY A 34 -6.42 7.06 1.52
C GLY A 34 -6.65 5.55 1.56
N VAL A 35 -7.91 5.11 1.57
CA VAL A 35 -8.24 3.68 1.46
C VAL A 35 -7.68 3.10 0.17
N GLY A 36 -7.86 3.77 -0.98
CA GLY A 36 -7.32 3.32 -2.26
C GLY A 36 -5.79 3.31 -2.32
N ILE A 37 -5.11 4.19 -1.55
CA ILE A 37 -3.65 4.20 -1.44
C ILE A 37 -3.15 3.01 -0.61
N ILE A 38 -3.84 2.66 0.49
CA ILE A 38 -3.47 1.54 1.37
C ILE A 38 -3.88 0.20 0.74
N LEU A 39 -5.06 0.12 0.11
CA LEU A 39 -5.48 -1.05 -0.65
C LEU A 39 -4.54 -1.20 -1.84
N GLY A 40 -3.55 -2.05 -1.73
CA GLY A 40 -2.53 -2.30 -2.71
C GLY A 40 -2.29 -3.79 -2.89
N ALA A 41 -1.36 -4.15 -3.77
CA ALA A 41 -0.98 -5.53 -4.04
C ALA A 41 -0.54 -6.32 -2.80
N GLY A 42 -0.26 -5.65 -1.67
CA GLY A 42 0.23 -6.27 -0.45
C GLY A 42 -0.64 -7.41 0.06
N ILE A 43 -1.97 -7.23 0.11
CA ILE A 43 -2.86 -8.30 0.57
C ILE A 43 -2.88 -9.49 -0.39
N TYR A 44 -2.87 -9.24 -1.69
CA TYR A 44 -2.84 -10.30 -2.72
C TYR A 44 -1.58 -11.14 -2.62
N VAL A 45 -0.43 -10.51 -2.37
CA VAL A 45 0.88 -11.18 -2.32
C VAL A 45 1.07 -11.94 -1.02
N LEU A 46 0.60 -11.37 0.11
CA LEU A 46 1.00 -11.86 1.43
C LEU A 46 -0.02 -12.76 2.12
N ILE A 47 -1.29 -12.74 1.71
CA ILE A 47 -2.36 -13.48 2.39
C ILE A 47 -2.05 -14.98 2.48
N GLY A 48 -1.49 -15.58 1.42
CA GLY A 48 -1.12 -16.98 1.38
C GLY A 48 -0.05 -17.31 2.41
N SER A 49 1.11 -16.65 2.33
CA SER A 49 2.22 -16.85 3.28
C SER A 49 1.82 -16.57 4.73
N ALA A 50 1.00 -15.55 4.94
CA ALA A 50 0.48 -15.22 6.26
C ALA A 50 -0.46 -16.29 6.80
N ALA A 51 -1.40 -16.80 5.98
CA ALA A 51 -2.30 -17.88 6.36
C ALA A 51 -1.54 -19.19 6.62
N GLY A 52 -0.56 -19.54 5.78
CA GLY A 52 0.30 -20.71 5.99
C GLY A 52 1.08 -20.66 7.31
N THR A 53 1.43 -19.45 7.78
CA THR A 53 2.17 -19.23 9.03
C THR A 53 1.26 -19.16 10.26
N ALA A 54 0.16 -18.40 10.17
CA ALA A 54 -0.76 -18.13 11.27
C ALA A 54 -1.89 -19.16 11.41
N GLY A 55 -2.16 -19.91 10.35
CA GLY A 55 -3.34 -20.78 10.28
C GLY A 55 -4.60 -20.01 9.92
N SER A 56 -5.76 -20.60 10.23
CA SER A 56 -7.06 -19.96 10.01
C SER A 56 -7.26 -18.72 10.89
N ALA A 57 -6.47 -18.56 11.95
CA ALA A 57 -6.47 -17.38 12.81
C ALA A 57 -5.68 -16.17 12.22
N VAL A 58 -5.34 -16.20 10.94
CA VAL A 58 -4.59 -15.13 10.24
C VAL A 58 -5.27 -13.75 10.35
N TRP A 59 -6.59 -13.67 10.52
CA TRP A 59 -7.30 -12.43 10.76
C TRP A 59 -6.82 -11.69 12.01
N ILE A 60 -6.35 -12.41 13.05
CA ILE A 60 -5.73 -11.82 14.25
C ILE A 60 -4.42 -11.12 13.89
N SER A 61 -3.66 -11.71 12.95
CA SER A 61 -2.42 -11.08 12.45
C SER A 61 -2.69 -9.76 11.72
N PHE A 62 -3.78 -9.68 10.94
CA PHE A 62 -4.24 -8.42 10.34
C PHE A 62 -4.62 -7.40 11.40
N LEU A 63 -5.30 -7.81 12.46
CA LEU A 63 -5.65 -6.92 13.57
C LEU A 63 -4.41 -6.39 14.30
N LEU A 64 -3.42 -7.25 14.57
CA LEU A 64 -2.16 -6.84 15.20
C LEU A 64 -1.36 -5.88 14.29
N ALA A 65 -1.25 -6.18 13.00
CA ALA A 65 -0.60 -5.31 12.04
C ALA A 65 -1.30 -3.95 11.95
N ALA A 66 -2.63 -3.93 11.95
CA ALA A 66 -3.43 -2.73 11.96
C ALA A 66 -3.22 -1.88 13.22
N LEU A 67 -3.07 -2.51 14.40
CA LEU A 67 -2.75 -1.79 15.64
C LEU A 67 -1.40 -1.08 15.53
N VAL A 68 -0.38 -1.75 15.00
CA VAL A 68 0.94 -1.13 14.79
C VAL A 68 0.84 0.02 13.77
N ALA A 69 0.13 -0.21 12.66
CA ALA A 69 -0.12 0.82 11.65
C ALA A 69 -0.90 2.02 12.23
N ALA A 70 -1.88 1.77 13.10
CA ALA A 70 -2.67 2.82 13.75
C ALA A 70 -1.80 3.67 14.70
N PHE A 71 -0.95 3.07 15.54
CA PHE A 71 -0.04 3.83 16.41
C PHE A 71 0.95 4.67 15.59
N THR A 72 1.52 4.09 14.53
CA THR A 72 2.38 4.83 13.60
C THR A 72 1.60 5.94 12.92
N GLY A 73 0.41 5.64 12.41
CA GLY A 73 -0.47 6.60 11.76
C GLY A 73 -0.89 7.76 12.67
N LEU A 74 -1.11 7.52 13.97
CA LEU A 74 -1.38 8.59 14.93
C LEU A 74 -0.20 9.56 15.06
N SER A 75 1.04 9.05 15.06
CA SER A 75 2.25 9.89 15.05
C SER A 75 2.32 10.74 13.78
N TYR A 76 2.05 10.14 12.63
CA TYR A 76 1.96 10.88 11.36
C TYR A 76 0.83 11.92 11.36
N ALA A 77 -0.31 11.58 11.94
CA ALA A 77 -1.44 12.49 12.09
C ALA A 77 -1.06 13.73 12.94
N GLU A 78 -0.33 13.54 14.02
CA GLU A 78 0.17 14.61 14.87
C GLU A 78 1.15 15.50 14.07
N PHE A 79 2.17 14.93 13.45
CA PHE A 79 3.13 15.68 12.64
C PHE A 79 2.47 16.44 11.50
N SER A 80 1.51 15.84 10.80
CA SER A 80 0.77 16.51 9.71
C SER A 80 -0.07 17.70 10.19
N SER A 81 -0.50 17.70 11.44
CA SER A 81 -1.20 18.83 12.04
C SER A 81 -0.27 20.00 12.37
N LEU A 82 0.98 19.69 12.74
CA LEU A 82 2.01 20.69 13.08
C LEU A 82 2.66 21.28 11.82
N TYR A 83 3.03 20.41 10.88
CA TYR A 83 3.70 20.75 9.63
C TYR A 83 2.74 20.59 8.47
N SER A 84 2.22 21.70 7.98
CA SER A 84 1.14 21.73 6.97
C SER A 84 1.61 21.67 5.51
N LYS A 85 2.88 21.33 5.27
CA LYS A 85 3.46 21.20 3.94
C LYS A 85 3.75 19.73 3.65
N ASP A 86 3.82 19.41 2.37
CA ASP A 86 4.21 18.10 1.81
C ASP A 86 5.70 17.79 2.05
N GLU A 87 6.14 17.99 3.30
CA GLU A 87 7.55 17.92 3.69
C GLU A 87 8.01 16.51 4.06
N GLY A 88 7.06 15.58 4.28
CA GLY A 88 7.32 14.16 4.51
C GLY A 88 8.23 13.82 5.70
N GLU A 89 8.65 12.57 5.77
CA GLU A 89 9.39 11.95 6.87
C GLU A 89 10.75 12.59 7.13
N TYR A 90 11.40 13.11 6.06
CA TYR A 90 12.68 13.79 6.21
C TYR A 90 12.58 14.96 7.17
N VAL A 91 11.61 15.84 6.94
CA VAL A 91 11.47 17.07 7.74
C VAL A 91 11.00 16.76 9.15
N TYR A 92 10.10 15.80 9.32
CA TYR A 92 9.66 15.35 10.64
C TYR A 92 10.85 14.85 11.46
N THR A 93 11.72 14.04 10.82
CA THR A 93 12.90 13.49 11.47
C THR A 93 13.99 14.54 11.69
N GLU A 94 14.24 15.43 10.73
CA GLU A 94 15.22 16.51 10.86
C GLU A 94 14.87 17.44 12.03
N LYS A 95 13.59 17.81 12.15
CA LYS A 95 13.13 18.72 13.19
C LYS A 95 13.04 18.07 14.58
N SER A 96 12.76 16.76 14.63
CA SER A 96 12.67 16.04 15.91
C SER A 96 14.03 15.59 16.45
N PHE A 97 15.00 15.30 15.55
CA PHE A 97 16.30 14.74 15.93
C PHE A 97 17.46 15.55 15.33
N SER A 98 17.81 15.29 14.06
CA SER A 98 18.91 15.98 13.36
C SER A 98 18.88 15.71 11.85
N LYS A 99 19.63 16.56 11.08
CA LYS A 99 19.83 16.36 9.65
C LYS A 99 20.45 15.01 9.28
N ARG A 100 21.35 14.48 10.11
CA ARG A 100 22.02 13.19 9.86
C ARG A 100 21.02 12.04 9.98
N ILE A 101 20.15 12.06 10.99
CA ILE A 101 19.10 11.06 11.18
C ILE A 101 18.06 11.20 10.08
N GLY A 102 17.66 12.43 9.69
CA GLY A 102 16.76 12.66 8.56
C GLY A 102 17.28 12.07 7.24
N PHE A 103 18.59 12.26 6.96
CA PHE A 103 19.21 11.64 5.79
C PHE A 103 19.17 10.11 5.83
N LEU A 104 19.45 9.50 6.99
CA LEU A 104 19.38 8.05 7.15
C LEU A 104 17.97 7.52 6.92
N VAL A 105 16.94 8.22 7.41
CA VAL A 105 15.54 7.85 7.18
C VAL A 105 15.18 7.89 5.70
N VAL A 106 15.63 8.90 4.94
CA VAL A 106 15.41 8.95 3.49
C VAL A 106 16.04 7.75 2.78
N TRP A 107 17.23 7.34 3.20
CA TRP A 107 17.89 6.14 2.67
C TRP A 107 17.06 4.87 2.96
N LEU A 108 16.52 4.74 4.18
CA LEU A 108 15.67 3.59 4.53
C LEU A 108 14.38 3.57 3.69
N ILE A 109 13.75 4.72 3.49
CA ILE A 109 12.55 4.84 2.64
C ILE A 109 12.87 4.48 1.18
N PHE A 110 14.03 4.89 0.67
CA PHE A 110 14.46 4.50 -0.67
C PHE A 110 14.61 2.98 -0.80
N PHE A 111 15.27 2.31 0.15
CA PHE A 111 15.40 0.87 0.16
C PHE A 111 14.05 0.15 0.33
N GLU A 112 13.20 0.67 1.20
CA GLU A 112 11.83 0.17 1.38
C GLU A 112 11.09 0.21 0.03
N GLY A 113 11.10 1.32 -0.69
CA GLY A 113 10.47 1.44 -1.99
C GLY A 113 11.00 0.44 -3.04
N VAL A 114 12.32 0.20 -3.07
CA VAL A 114 12.92 -0.80 -3.97
C VAL A 114 12.45 -2.21 -3.62
N VAL A 115 12.46 -2.57 -2.33
CA VAL A 115 12.01 -3.90 -1.87
C VAL A 115 10.51 -4.10 -2.13
N SER A 116 9.70 -3.07 -1.86
CA SER A 116 8.26 -3.07 -2.11
C SER A 116 7.95 -3.26 -3.59
N ALA A 117 8.62 -2.53 -4.48
CA ALA A 117 8.44 -2.68 -5.92
C ALA A 117 8.81 -4.09 -6.39
N ALA A 118 9.90 -4.66 -5.88
CA ALA A 118 10.31 -6.03 -6.21
C ALA A 118 9.29 -7.06 -5.70
N ALA A 119 8.80 -6.92 -4.47
CA ALA A 119 7.81 -7.83 -3.88
C ALA A 119 6.50 -7.83 -4.69
N VAL A 120 6.00 -6.64 -5.04
CA VAL A 120 4.79 -6.49 -5.86
C VAL A 120 4.97 -7.05 -7.26
N ALA A 121 6.12 -6.79 -7.90
CA ALA A 121 6.41 -7.30 -9.24
C ALA A 121 6.50 -8.85 -9.26
N LEU A 122 7.13 -9.46 -8.26
CA LEU A 122 7.18 -10.91 -8.11
C LEU A 122 5.80 -11.49 -7.81
N GLY A 123 5.01 -10.85 -6.97
CA GLY A 123 3.63 -11.22 -6.70
C GLY A 123 2.79 -11.22 -7.99
N PHE A 124 2.82 -10.14 -8.75
CA PHE A 124 2.17 -10.09 -10.07
C PHE A 124 2.64 -11.22 -10.98
N GLY A 125 3.96 -11.48 -11.02
CA GLY A 125 4.53 -12.58 -11.79
C GLY A 125 3.97 -13.94 -11.39
N GLY A 126 3.71 -14.17 -10.10
CA GLY A 126 3.07 -15.37 -9.58
C GLY A 126 1.65 -15.55 -10.11
N TYR A 127 0.81 -14.51 -9.99
CA TYR A 127 -0.57 -14.51 -10.51
C TYR A 127 -0.61 -14.68 -12.03
N PHE A 128 0.24 -13.95 -12.75
CA PHE A 128 0.33 -14.06 -14.21
C PHE A 128 0.74 -15.47 -14.65
N SER A 129 1.77 -16.04 -14.04
CA SER A 129 2.23 -17.39 -14.36
C SER A 129 1.19 -18.46 -14.04
N ASN A 130 0.40 -18.28 -12.97
CA ASN A 130 -0.71 -19.17 -12.61
C ASN A 130 -1.80 -19.08 -13.69
N LEU A 131 -2.24 -17.87 -14.05
CA LEU A 131 -3.30 -17.64 -15.03
C LEU A 131 -3.00 -18.27 -16.40
N PHE A 132 -1.75 -18.21 -16.85
CA PHE A 132 -1.31 -18.70 -18.16
C PHE A 132 -0.61 -20.06 -18.10
N SER A 133 -0.60 -20.75 -16.97
CA SER A 133 0.11 -22.03 -16.76
C SER A 133 -0.25 -23.13 -17.77
N ASN A 134 -1.49 -23.12 -18.28
CA ASN A 134 -1.98 -24.09 -19.28
C ASN A 134 -1.55 -23.77 -20.73
N ILE A 135 -1.03 -22.56 -20.99
CA ILE A 135 -0.66 -22.11 -22.35
C ILE A 135 0.86 -22.09 -22.51
N PHE A 136 1.55 -21.53 -21.52
CA PHE A 136 3.02 -21.44 -21.50
C PHE A 136 3.53 -21.30 -20.07
N THR A 137 4.77 -21.77 -19.86
CA THR A 137 5.47 -21.64 -18.57
C THR A 137 6.55 -20.57 -18.71
N ILE A 138 6.30 -19.38 -18.14
CA ILE A 138 7.30 -18.32 -18.04
C ILE A 138 7.78 -18.24 -16.58
N PRO A 139 9.08 -18.17 -16.32
CA PRO A 139 9.60 -17.94 -14.98
C PRO A 139 9.05 -16.64 -14.39
N VAL A 140 8.56 -16.71 -13.16
CA VAL A 140 7.96 -15.58 -12.43
C VAL A 140 8.83 -14.31 -12.50
N PHE A 141 10.13 -14.50 -12.36
CA PHE A 141 11.09 -13.42 -12.37
C PHE A 141 11.14 -12.66 -13.72
N ILE A 142 10.97 -13.35 -14.86
CA ILE A 142 10.93 -12.71 -16.19
C ILE A 142 9.68 -11.84 -16.32
N VAL A 143 8.53 -12.35 -15.87
CA VAL A 143 7.28 -11.58 -15.86
C VAL A 143 7.42 -10.33 -14.97
N ALA A 144 8.03 -10.47 -13.80
CA ALA A 144 8.29 -9.35 -12.89
C ALA A 144 9.19 -8.27 -13.54
N LEU A 145 10.26 -8.66 -14.21
CA LEU A 145 11.14 -7.72 -14.92
C LEU A 145 10.40 -6.99 -16.05
N LEU A 146 9.61 -7.72 -16.85
CA LEU A 146 8.81 -7.13 -17.93
C LEU A 146 7.81 -6.12 -17.36
N LEU A 147 7.14 -6.43 -16.25
CA LEU A 147 6.23 -5.51 -15.59
C LEU A 147 6.97 -4.21 -15.18
N VAL A 148 8.10 -4.32 -14.49
CA VAL A 148 8.88 -3.16 -14.06
C VAL A 148 9.30 -2.30 -15.25
N LEU A 149 9.75 -2.92 -16.35
CA LEU A 149 10.12 -2.19 -17.56
C LEU A 149 8.93 -1.47 -18.18
N ILE A 150 7.78 -2.13 -18.33
CA ILE A 150 6.56 -1.53 -18.88
C ILE A 150 6.10 -0.35 -18.03
N LEU A 151 6.02 -0.52 -16.70
CA LEU A 151 5.61 0.55 -15.81
C LEU A 151 6.60 1.72 -15.79
N SER A 152 7.90 1.44 -15.90
CA SER A 152 8.93 2.48 -16.02
C SER A 152 8.77 3.27 -17.32
N LEU A 153 8.46 2.61 -18.43
CA LEU A 153 8.17 3.28 -19.69
C LEU A 153 6.92 4.15 -19.60
N ILE A 154 5.84 3.65 -19.01
CA ILE A 154 4.60 4.42 -18.83
C ILE A 154 4.86 5.67 -17.98
N ASN A 155 5.61 5.54 -16.89
CA ASN A 155 6.01 6.68 -16.05
C ASN A 155 6.87 7.69 -16.81
N TYR A 156 7.73 7.21 -17.71
CA TYR A 156 8.55 8.08 -18.56
C TYR A 156 7.71 8.89 -19.55
N TYR A 157 6.61 8.35 -20.06
CA TYR A 157 5.70 9.07 -20.97
C TYR A 157 4.93 10.20 -20.29
N GLY A 158 4.64 10.10 -18.99
CA GLY A 158 4.07 11.20 -18.23
C GLY A 158 3.15 10.79 -17.10
N ILE A 159 2.88 11.76 -16.22
CA ILE A 159 2.11 11.57 -14.99
C ILE A 159 0.61 11.29 -15.26
N GLU A 160 0.07 11.79 -16.36
CA GLU A 160 -1.34 11.59 -16.72
C GLU A 160 -1.62 10.12 -17.02
N GLN A 161 -0.79 9.49 -17.85
CA GLN A 161 -0.89 8.08 -18.22
C GLN A 161 -0.69 7.18 -17.00
N SER A 162 0.31 7.50 -16.16
CA SER A 162 0.57 6.78 -14.93
C SER A 162 -0.60 6.86 -13.96
N SER A 163 -1.20 8.04 -13.77
CA SER A 163 -2.35 8.24 -12.87
C SER A 163 -3.59 7.51 -13.33
N TRP A 164 -3.87 7.52 -14.65
CA TRP A 164 -5.01 6.81 -15.21
C TRP A 164 -4.88 5.30 -15.03
N LEU A 165 -3.70 4.75 -15.32
CA LEU A 165 -3.40 3.34 -15.11
C LEU A 165 -3.55 2.95 -13.63
N ASN A 166 -3.01 3.76 -12.73
CA ASN A 166 -3.13 3.53 -11.28
C ASN A 166 -4.59 3.49 -10.83
N MET A 167 -5.41 4.43 -11.28
CA MET A 167 -6.85 4.45 -10.95
C MET A 167 -7.57 3.21 -11.48
N LEU A 168 -7.27 2.76 -12.69
CA LEU A 168 -7.84 1.54 -13.26
C LEU A 168 -7.43 0.31 -12.44
N CYS A 169 -6.13 0.15 -12.16
CA CYS A 169 -5.61 -0.97 -11.38
C CYS A 169 -6.22 -1.02 -9.98
N THR A 170 -6.27 0.11 -9.26
CA THR A 170 -6.87 0.19 -7.92
C THR A 170 -8.36 -0.16 -7.94
N SER A 171 -9.09 0.24 -8.98
CA SER A 171 -10.50 -0.12 -9.13
C SER A 171 -10.69 -1.63 -9.32
N ILE A 172 -9.90 -2.26 -10.20
CA ILE A 172 -9.93 -3.71 -10.43
C ILE A 172 -9.57 -4.46 -9.15
N GLU A 173 -8.52 -4.03 -8.48
CA GLU A 173 -8.05 -4.60 -7.22
C GLU A 173 -9.14 -4.56 -6.14
N THR A 174 -9.73 -3.39 -5.91
CA THR A 174 -10.81 -3.24 -4.93
C THR A 174 -12.01 -4.13 -5.25
N LEU A 175 -12.41 -4.21 -6.52
CA LEU A 175 -13.48 -5.10 -6.96
C LEU A 175 -13.14 -6.57 -6.72
N GLY A 176 -11.89 -6.97 -6.95
CA GLY A 176 -11.40 -8.31 -6.64
C GLY A 176 -11.53 -8.66 -5.17
N LEU A 177 -11.13 -7.76 -4.26
CA LEU A 177 -11.27 -7.97 -2.81
C LEU A 177 -12.74 -8.08 -2.39
N LEU A 178 -13.61 -7.20 -2.90
CA LEU A 178 -15.04 -7.26 -2.65
C LEU A 178 -15.68 -8.55 -3.17
N PHE A 179 -15.22 -9.04 -4.32
CA PHE A 179 -15.67 -10.32 -4.87
C PHE A 179 -15.30 -11.49 -3.94
N ILE A 180 -14.04 -11.55 -3.44
CA ILE A 180 -13.62 -12.59 -2.47
C ILE A 180 -14.48 -12.54 -1.20
N ILE A 181 -14.75 -11.35 -0.68
CA ILE A 181 -15.62 -11.19 0.49
C ILE A 181 -17.03 -11.74 0.17
N PHE A 182 -17.59 -11.36 -0.98
CA PHE A 182 -18.95 -11.75 -1.37
C PHE A 182 -19.10 -13.27 -1.49
N ILE A 183 -18.16 -13.97 -2.14
CA ILE A 183 -18.22 -15.43 -2.26
C ILE A 183 -17.87 -16.15 -0.95
N GLY A 184 -17.10 -15.51 -0.06
CA GLY A 184 -16.68 -16.07 1.22
C GLY A 184 -17.74 -15.97 2.32
N ILE A 185 -18.60 -14.95 2.33
CA ILE A 185 -19.62 -14.74 3.36
C ILE A 185 -20.44 -16.01 3.67
N PRO A 186 -20.97 -16.76 2.68
CA PRO A 186 -21.74 -17.96 2.96
C PRO A 186 -20.94 -19.12 3.59
N LYS A 187 -19.62 -19.04 3.55
CA LYS A 187 -18.70 -20.06 4.08
C LYS A 187 -18.07 -19.68 5.43
N ILE A 188 -18.29 -18.45 5.90
CA ILE A 188 -17.82 -18.03 7.22
C ILE A 188 -18.44 -18.93 8.30
N GLY A 189 -17.57 -19.50 9.14
CA GLY A 189 -17.96 -20.46 10.17
C GLY A 189 -17.88 -21.94 9.75
N SER A 190 -17.48 -22.24 8.49
CA SER A 190 -17.22 -23.62 8.04
C SER A 190 -15.90 -24.19 8.57
N VAL A 191 -15.01 -23.32 9.05
CA VAL A 191 -13.70 -23.69 9.61
C VAL A 191 -13.53 -23.07 11.00
N ASP A 192 -12.65 -23.66 11.80
CA ASP A 192 -12.26 -23.08 13.09
C ASP A 192 -11.31 -21.89 12.84
N LEU A 193 -11.84 -20.67 12.98
CA LEU A 193 -11.12 -19.42 12.78
C LEU A 193 -10.09 -19.10 13.88
N LEU A 194 -9.98 -19.94 14.90
CA LEU A 194 -8.99 -19.82 15.98
C LEU A 194 -7.85 -20.86 15.87
N GLN A 195 -7.81 -21.65 14.83
CA GLN A 195 -6.76 -22.64 14.61
C GLN A 195 -5.42 -21.94 14.34
N MET A 196 -4.47 -22.15 15.24
CA MET A 196 -3.11 -21.55 15.25
C MET A 196 -2.06 -22.64 15.27
N PRO A 197 -1.66 -23.23 14.14
CA PRO A 197 -0.73 -24.35 14.10
C PRO A 197 0.64 -24.02 14.73
N ASN A 198 1.08 -22.75 14.60
CA ASN A 198 2.34 -22.26 15.16
C ASN A 198 2.12 -21.38 16.41
N GLY A 199 0.94 -21.44 17.02
CA GLY A 199 0.57 -20.64 18.19
C GLY A 199 0.70 -19.13 17.96
N PHE A 200 0.90 -18.39 19.05
CA PHE A 200 1.01 -16.93 18.98
C PHE A 200 2.27 -16.45 18.24
N ALA A 201 3.33 -17.26 18.21
CA ALA A 201 4.54 -16.94 17.43
C ALA A 201 4.23 -16.89 15.92
N GLY A 202 3.41 -17.81 15.41
CA GLY A 202 2.94 -17.77 14.02
C GLY A 202 2.11 -16.53 13.72
N ILE A 203 1.19 -16.16 14.63
CA ILE A 203 0.39 -14.92 14.52
C ILE A 203 1.28 -13.67 14.45
N SER A 204 2.28 -13.57 15.34
CA SER A 204 3.20 -12.42 15.38
C SER A 204 4.07 -12.35 14.13
N THR A 205 4.57 -13.48 13.64
CA THR A 205 5.37 -13.55 12.42
C THR A 205 4.54 -13.14 11.20
N ALA A 206 3.31 -13.64 11.09
CA ALA A 206 2.38 -13.25 10.04
C ALA A 206 2.01 -11.76 10.13
N ALA A 207 1.81 -11.21 11.34
CA ALA A 207 1.53 -9.79 11.53
C ALA A 207 2.69 -8.90 11.02
N ALA A 208 3.94 -9.32 11.25
CA ALA A 208 5.10 -8.61 10.72
C ALA A 208 5.13 -8.59 9.17
N LEU A 209 4.75 -9.70 8.52
CA LEU A 209 4.59 -9.75 7.06
C LEU A 209 3.43 -8.88 6.59
N ILE A 210 2.28 -8.99 7.24
CA ILE A 210 1.05 -8.28 6.89
C ILE A 210 1.19 -6.77 7.07
N PHE A 211 2.06 -6.31 7.96
CA PHE A 211 2.32 -4.87 8.13
C PHE A 211 2.68 -4.20 6.80
N PHE A 212 3.37 -4.91 5.90
CA PHE A 212 3.64 -4.44 4.54
C PHE A 212 2.36 -4.05 3.77
N ALA A 213 1.25 -4.77 3.97
CA ALA A 213 -0.01 -4.46 3.29
C ALA A 213 -0.67 -3.16 3.78
N PHE A 214 -0.24 -2.62 4.92
CA PHE A 214 -0.70 -1.32 5.44
C PHE A 214 0.21 -0.16 5.02
N ILE A 215 1.42 -0.40 4.50
CA ILE A 215 2.32 0.64 4.00
C ILE A 215 1.60 1.42 2.89
N GLY A 216 1.77 2.75 2.90
CA GLY A 216 1.08 3.68 2.00
C GLY A 216 0.22 4.69 2.76
N PHE A 217 -0.20 4.42 4.01
CA PHE A 217 -1.00 5.37 4.79
C PHE A 217 -0.29 6.72 4.96
N GLU A 218 1.04 6.75 4.98
CA GLU A 218 1.86 7.95 5.07
C GLU A 218 1.69 8.86 3.83
N ALA A 219 1.39 8.28 2.66
CA ALA A 219 1.17 9.05 1.45
C ALA A 219 -0.12 9.90 1.48
N ILE A 220 -1.05 9.61 2.41
CA ILE A 220 -2.25 10.45 2.62
C ILE A 220 -1.85 11.89 2.98
N ILE A 221 -0.71 12.09 3.64
CA ILE A 221 -0.20 13.42 4.00
C ILE A 221 0.06 14.28 2.76
N LYS A 222 0.48 13.66 1.64
CA LYS A 222 0.73 14.35 0.37
C LYS A 222 -0.53 14.99 -0.21
N LEU A 223 -1.71 14.54 0.21
CA LEU A 223 -2.98 15.17 -0.17
C LEU A 223 -3.28 16.47 0.61
N SER A 224 -2.38 16.89 1.50
CA SER A 224 -2.59 18.07 2.36
C SER A 224 -2.76 19.37 1.57
N GLU A 225 -2.07 19.53 0.44
CA GLU A 225 -2.16 20.74 -0.39
C GLU A 225 -3.49 20.86 -1.15
N GLU A 226 -4.16 19.73 -1.40
CA GLU A 226 -5.46 19.65 -2.09
C GLU A 226 -6.65 19.55 -1.11
N THR A 227 -6.38 19.37 0.19
CA THR A 227 -7.42 19.11 1.21
C THR A 227 -7.87 20.39 1.89
N LYS A 228 -9.21 20.58 1.98
CA LYS A 228 -9.81 21.66 2.77
C LYS A 228 -9.47 21.49 4.25
N SER A 229 -8.98 22.55 4.90
CA SER A 229 -8.62 22.50 6.33
C SER A 229 -7.70 21.32 6.68
N ALA A 230 -6.65 21.08 5.87
CA ALA A 230 -5.77 19.91 5.94
C ALA A 230 -5.35 19.52 7.36
N LYS A 231 -4.96 20.48 8.22
CA LYS A 231 -4.58 20.24 9.61
C LYS A 231 -5.62 19.50 10.46
N LYS A 232 -6.90 19.57 10.08
CA LYS A 232 -8.00 18.88 10.79
C LYS A 232 -8.48 17.64 10.03
N VAL A 233 -8.43 17.69 8.70
CA VAL A 233 -8.98 16.64 7.82
C VAL A 233 -7.99 15.50 7.66
N ILE A 234 -6.70 15.78 7.36
CA ILE A 234 -5.69 14.74 7.13
C ILE A 234 -5.57 13.77 8.31
N PRO A 235 -5.41 14.22 9.58
CA PRO A 235 -5.33 13.30 10.70
C PRO A 235 -6.54 12.36 10.82
N LYS A 236 -7.73 12.90 10.62
CA LYS A 236 -8.97 12.10 10.69
C LYS A 236 -9.10 11.15 9.50
N ALA A 237 -8.80 11.61 8.31
CA ALA A 237 -8.84 10.79 7.10
C ALA A 237 -7.86 9.62 7.18
N LEU A 238 -6.65 9.85 7.70
CA LEU A 238 -5.63 8.83 7.89
C LEU A 238 -6.13 7.71 8.84
N VAL A 239 -6.64 8.07 10.00
CA VAL A 239 -7.19 7.10 10.97
C VAL A 239 -8.39 6.35 10.38
N LEU A 240 -9.32 7.05 9.73
CA LEU A 240 -10.48 6.42 9.09
C LEU A 240 -10.06 5.47 7.96
N SER A 241 -9.06 5.84 7.16
CA SER A 241 -8.55 4.99 6.09
C SER A 241 -7.96 3.69 6.65
N ILE A 242 -7.15 3.76 7.71
CA ILE A 242 -6.60 2.56 8.36
C ILE A 242 -7.73 1.68 8.89
N ILE A 243 -8.75 2.24 9.55
CA ILE A 243 -9.87 1.48 10.10
C ILE A 243 -10.66 0.78 8.98
N ILE A 244 -11.02 1.50 7.92
CA ILE A 244 -11.80 0.94 6.80
C ILE A 244 -11.00 -0.18 6.11
N THR A 245 -9.72 0.06 5.82
CA THR A 245 -8.84 -0.94 5.19
C THR A 245 -8.68 -2.18 6.09
N THR A 246 -8.54 -1.98 7.41
CA THR A 246 -8.47 -3.10 8.37
C THR A 246 -9.70 -3.98 8.31
N ILE A 247 -10.90 -3.38 8.26
CA ILE A 247 -12.16 -4.13 8.15
C ILE A 247 -12.17 -4.94 6.84
N ILE A 248 -11.81 -4.33 5.73
CA ILE A 248 -11.74 -5.00 4.42
C ILE A 248 -10.75 -6.17 4.48
N TYR A 249 -9.56 -5.96 5.00
CA TYR A 249 -8.51 -6.98 5.08
C TYR A 249 -8.90 -8.15 5.99
N ILE A 250 -9.53 -7.89 7.13
CA ILE A 250 -10.04 -8.95 8.01
C ILE A 250 -11.14 -9.75 7.30
N LEU A 251 -12.08 -9.08 6.62
CA LEU A 251 -13.13 -9.77 5.87
C LEU A 251 -12.56 -10.63 4.74
N VAL A 252 -11.57 -10.13 3.98
CA VAL A 252 -10.88 -10.92 2.96
C VAL A 252 -10.16 -12.11 3.58
N ALA A 253 -9.44 -11.91 4.68
CA ALA A 253 -8.69 -12.97 5.35
C ALA A 253 -9.60 -14.09 5.85
N VAL A 254 -10.70 -13.73 6.55
CA VAL A 254 -11.70 -14.69 7.02
C VAL A 254 -12.36 -15.42 5.86
N SER A 255 -12.73 -14.68 4.79
CA SER A 255 -13.33 -15.29 3.59
C SER A 255 -12.36 -16.27 2.92
N ALA A 256 -11.11 -15.89 2.74
CA ALA A 256 -10.11 -16.72 2.06
C ALA A 256 -9.88 -18.04 2.79
N VAL A 257 -9.67 -18.02 4.12
CA VAL A 257 -9.46 -19.25 4.91
C VAL A 257 -10.72 -20.08 5.09
N SER A 258 -11.91 -19.48 4.89
CA SER A 258 -13.19 -20.20 4.91
C SER A 258 -13.47 -20.91 3.58
N LEU A 259 -12.92 -20.42 2.48
CA LEU A 259 -13.09 -20.98 1.14
C LEU A 259 -12.01 -22.02 0.79
N LEU A 260 -10.77 -21.80 1.25
CA LEU A 260 -9.62 -22.65 0.95
C LEU A 260 -8.80 -22.88 2.21
N ASP A 261 -8.35 -24.13 2.43
CA ASP A 261 -7.52 -24.47 3.59
C ASP A 261 -6.24 -23.62 3.64
N TYR A 262 -5.87 -23.20 4.84
CA TYR A 262 -4.73 -22.29 5.07
C TYR A 262 -3.39 -22.88 4.61
N LYS A 263 -3.22 -24.23 4.59
CA LYS A 263 -2.01 -24.87 4.06
C LYS A 263 -1.92 -24.71 2.56
N THR A 264 -3.02 -24.96 1.86
CA THR A 264 -3.12 -24.78 0.40
C THR A 264 -2.91 -23.32 0.03
N LEU A 265 -3.49 -22.39 0.80
CA LEU A 265 -3.23 -20.95 0.62
C LEU A 265 -1.75 -20.62 0.80
N GLY A 266 -1.08 -21.22 1.80
CA GLY A 266 0.33 -20.97 2.08
C GLY A 266 1.29 -21.43 0.99
N GLU A 267 0.91 -22.45 0.23
CA GLU A 267 1.69 -23.01 -0.89
C GLU A 267 1.38 -22.34 -2.24
N SER A 268 0.29 -21.58 -2.30
CA SER A 268 -0.17 -20.97 -3.52
C SER A 268 0.72 -19.80 -3.98
N LYS A 269 0.95 -19.71 -5.29
CA LYS A 269 1.59 -18.57 -5.94
C LYS A 269 0.60 -17.44 -6.29
N ALA A 270 -0.69 -17.73 -6.23
CA ALA A 270 -1.77 -16.81 -6.53
C ALA A 270 -2.97 -17.03 -5.58
N PRO A 271 -2.79 -16.81 -4.25
CA PRO A 271 -3.72 -17.27 -3.22
C PRO A 271 -5.17 -16.85 -3.44
N LEU A 272 -5.40 -15.58 -3.76
CA LEU A 272 -6.78 -15.07 -3.97
C LEU A 272 -7.37 -15.49 -5.31
N ALA A 273 -6.56 -15.86 -6.31
CA ALA A 273 -7.06 -16.45 -7.54
C ALA A 273 -7.49 -17.91 -7.34
N ASP A 274 -6.77 -18.65 -6.49
CA ASP A 274 -7.12 -20.03 -6.16
C ASP A 274 -8.36 -20.13 -5.26
N VAL A 275 -8.69 -19.04 -4.55
CA VAL A 275 -9.92 -18.91 -3.74
C VAL A 275 -11.13 -18.59 -4.61
N ALA A 276 -10.95 -17.87 -5.73
CA ALA A 276 -12.02 -17.38 -6.62
C ALA A 276 -12.53 -18.47 -7.57
#